data_a7f429bf59ba8e83c55a21e25e3ef97c
#
_entry.id   a7f429bf59ba8e83c55a21e25e3ef97c
#
_cell.length_a   1.000
_cell.length_b   1.000
_cell.length_c   1.000
_cell.angle_alpha   90.00
_cell.angle_beta   90.00
_cell.angle_gamma   90.00
#
_symmetry.space_group_name_H-M   'P 1'
#
loop_
_entity.id
_entity.type
_entity.pdbx_description
1 polymer ?
#
loop_
_entity_poly.entity_id
_entity_poly.type
_entity_poly.pdbx_seq_one_letter_code
_entity_poly.pdbx_strand_id
1 'polypeptide(L)'
;CSSRQRTVVIGVSKDYADSISPLELYPDLLPERTLREVIGDMKPLKEFGEIDPTDIYHAFRIYPEHMRAWIAAVNGRKTGAFLPKYARENPDDNKKPHQIINGEIVINKQKNHDKYKRQYWDKVAPCIHTRNDLLASQNTIHPSDDRVFSIREIMRMMTVPESFRWVDRDPDTLNQLPEKEKRAFLKKEETKIRQSLGEAVPTAIFHSIAEKIADALAHPPLPTLEINKIIAANRLSDAEALKEFLTENPLD
;
A
#
# COMPACT_ATOMS: atom_id res chain seq x y z
N CYS A 1 -1.10 -5.61 0.27
CA CYS A 1 -0.35 -6.09 1.45
C CYS A 1 0.30 -4.94 2.20
N SER A 2 -0.49 -4.18 2.94
CA SER A 2 0.03 -3.14 3.84
C SER A 2 -0.71 -3.19 5.17
N SER A 3 0.00 -2.94 6.29
CA SER A 3 -0.59 -2.89 7.63
C SER A 3 -1.36 -1.58 7.83
N ARG A 4 -2.65 -1.56 7.49
CA ARG A 4 -3.50 -0.38 7.65
C ARG A 4 -4.88 -0.78 8.15
N GLN A 5 -5.29 -0.28 9.29
CA GLN A 5 -6.67 -0.44 9.76
C GLN A 5 -7.58 0.60 9.13
N ARG A 6 -8.75 0.16 8.69
CA ARG A 6 -9.81 1.01 8.14
C ARG A 6 -11.16 0.51 8.59
N THR A 7 -12.09 1.44 8.78
CA THR A 7 -13.51 1.14 8.92
C THR A 7 -14.15 1.27 7.55
N VAL A 8 -14.82 0.23 7.11
CA VAL A 8 -15.64 0.22 5.90
C VAL A 8 -17.09 0.19 6.32
N VAL A 9 -17.91 1.10 5.78
CA VAL A 9 -19.34 1.13 6.01
C VAL A 9 -20.03 0.84 4.68
N ILE A 10 -20.85 -0.20 4.66
CA ILE A 10 -21.61 -0.60 3.47
C ILE A 10 -23.09 -0.33 3.77
N GLY A 11 -23.69 0.54 2.97
CA GLY A 11 -25.13 0.80 3.01
C GLY A 11 -25.87 -0.10 2.02
N VAL A 12 -26.89 -0.79 2.47
CA VAL A 12 -27.76 -1.61 1.64
C VAL A 12 -29.15 -0.95 1.59
N SER A 13 -29.72 -0.83 0.39
CA SER A 13 -31.10 -0.37 0.22
C SER A 13 -32.07 -1.29 0.97
N LYS A 14 -33.17 -0.72 1.50
CA LYS A 14 -34.21 -1.50 2.18
C LYS A 14 -34.78 -2.63 1.31
N ASP A 15 -34.80 -2.44 -0.01
CA ASP A 15 -35.30 -3.42 -0.96
C ASP A 15 -34.44 -4.70 -1.04
N TYR A 16 -33.17 -4.61 -0.57
CA TYR A 16 -32.21 -5.71 -0.53
C TYR A 16 -31.77 -6.08 0.87
N ALA A 17 -32.32 -5.40 1.91
CA ALA A 17 -31.87 -5.61 3.29
C ALA A 17 -32.05 -7.04 3.80
N ASP A 18 -33.08 -7.71 3.30
CA ASP A 18 -33.35 -9.13 3.64
C ASP A 18 -32.56 -10.12 2.80
N SER A 19 -31.90 -9.65 1.73
CA SER A 19 -31.17 -10.47 0.77
C SER A 19 -29.65 -10.42 0.98
N ILE A 20 -29.12 -9.53 1.79
CA ILE A 20 -27.68 -9.34 1.98
C ILE A 20 -27.35 -9.29 3.46
N SER A 21 -26.68 -10.31 3.96
CA SER A 21 -26.13 -10.30 5.32
C SER A 21 -24.83 -9.50 5.38
N PRO A 22 -24.65 -8.59 6.35
CA PRO A 22 -23.38 -7.88 6.53
C PRO A 22 -22.15 -8.80 6.69
N LEU A 23 -22.33 -10.01 7.23
CA LEU A 23 -21.24 -10.98 7.41
C LEU A 23 -20.79 -11.59 6.08
N GLU A 24 -21.71 -11.77 5.12
CA GLU A 24 -21.40 -12.28 3.78
C GLU A 24 -20.56 -11.29 2.97
N LEU A 25 -20.64 -10.00 3.28
CA LEU A 25 -19.86 -8.96 2.63
C LEU A 25 -18.45 -8.79 3.23
N TYR A 26 -18.12 -9.55 4.27
CA TYR A 26 -16.77 -9.48 4.84
C TYR A 26 -15.74 -10.00 3.82
N PRO A 27 -14.70 -9.22 3.49
CA PRO A 27 -13.72 -9.64 2.49
C PRO A 27 -12.95 -10.89 2.95
N ASP A 28 -12.56 -11.72 2.00
CA ASP A 28 -11.79 -12.92 2.28
C ASP A 28 -10.44 -12.57 2.90
N LEU A 29 -10.05 -13.37 3.90
CA LEU A 29 -8.74 -13.27 4.49
C LEU A 29 -7.70 -13.86 3.53
N LEU A 30 -6.94 -13.00 2.89
CA LEU A 30 -5.82 -13.40 2.04
C LEU A 30 -4.55 -13.58 2.89
N PRO A 31 -3.66 -14.51 2.53
CA PRO A 31 -2.39 -14.68 3.21
C PRO A 31 -1.56 -13.40 3.15
N GLU A 32 -0.87 -13.11 4.25
CA GLU A 32 0.05 -11.98 4.29
C GLU A 32 1.18 -12.19 3.29
N ARG A 33 1.53 -11.14 2.56
CA ARG A 33 2.66 -11.12 1.61
C ARG A 33 3.71 -10.13 2.09
N THR A 34 4.94 -10.55 2.10
CA THR A 34 6.09 -9.73 2.46
C THR A 34 6.42 -8.70 1.36
N LEU A 35 7.20 -7.68 1.70
CA LEU A 35 7.71 -6.73 0.70
C LEU A 35 8.49 -7.44 -0.41
N ARG A 36 9.27 -8.47 -0.05
CA ARG A 36 10.04 -9.28 -1.01
C ARG A 36 9.15 -9.93 -2.06
N GLU A 37 8.02 -10.48 -1.65
CA GLU A 37 7.07 -11.12 -2.56
C GLU A 37 6.29 -10.12 -3.42
N VAL A 38 6.19 -8.86 -3.00
CA VAL A 38 5.40 -7.83 -3.69
C VAL A 38 6.22 -7.00 -4.65
N ILE A 39 7.46 -6.63 -4.26
CA ILE A 39 8.31 -5.72 -5.03
C ILE A 39 9.75 -6.22 -5.24
N GLY A 40 10.09 -7.42 -4.74
CA GLY A 40 11.47 -7.92 -4.79
C GLY A 40 11.97 -8.28 -6.18
N ASP A 41 11.09 -8.44 -7.15
CA ASP A 41 11.37 -8.67 -8.56
C ASP A 41 11.64 -7.37 -9.35
N MET A 42 11.36 -6.21 -8.76
CA MET A 42 11.50 -4.94 -9.46
C MET A 42 12.97 -4.53 -9.57
N LYS A 43 13.29 -3.86 -10.67
CA LYS A 43 14.65 -3.37 -10.94
C LYS A 43 15.11 -2.42 -9.82
N PRO A 44 16.31 -2.60 -9.24
CA PRO A 44 16.88 -1.63 -8.32
C PRO A 44 17.12 -0.27 -9.00
N LEU A 45 16.79 0.82 -8.31
CA LEU A 45 17.08 2.16 -8.72
C LEU A 45 18.19 2.73 -7.81
N LYS A 46 19.30 3.17 -8.38
CA LYS A 46 20.51 3.53 -7.64
C LYS A 46 20.81 5.02 -7.62
N GLU A 47 20.41 5.72 -8.68
CA GLU A 47 20.80 7.11 -8.86
C GLU A 47 19.63 8.08 -8.67
N PHE A 48 19.93 9.26 -8.10
CA PHE A 48 18.95 10.32 -7.95
C PHE A 48 18.37 10.72 -9.30
N GLY A 49 17.06 10.59 -9.43
CA GLY A 49 16.36 10.89 -10.67
C GLY A 49 16.39 9.77 -11.71
N GLU A 50 16.91 8.60 -11.39
CA GLU A 50 16.81 7.42 -12.28
C GLU A 50 15.34 7.09 -12.53
N ILE A 51 14.98 6.84 -13.79
CA ILE A 51 13.64 6.41 -14.21
C ILE A 51 13.80 5.08 -14.92
N ASP A 52 13.00 4.08 -14.57
CA ASP A 52 12.97 2.85 -15.34
C ASP A 52 12.52 3.16 -16.78
N PRO A 53 13.26 2.75 -17.80
CA PRO A 53 12.91 3.05 -19.18
C PRO A 53 11.56 2.47 -19.60
N THR A 54 11.13 1.38 -18.97
CA THR A 54 9.89 0.66 -19.29
C THR A 54 8.71 1.03 -18.41
N ASP A 55 8.95 1.74 -17.28
CA ASP A 55 7.89 2.12 -16.35
C ASP A 55 8.16 3.50 -15.71
N ILE A 56 7.47 4.51 -16.21
CA ILE A 56 7.58 5.89 -15.70
C ILE A 56 7.25 6.02 -14.21
N TYR A 57 6.39 5.16 -13.67
CA TYR A 57 6.02 5.16 -12.26
C TYR A 57 7.07 4.49 -11.36
N HIS A 58 8.04 3.79 -11.96
CA HIS A 58 9.19 3.25 -11.25
C HIS A 58 10.38 4.21 -11.39
N ALA A 59 10.39 5.21 -10.52
CA ALA A 59 11.38 6.29 -10.57
C ALA A 59 11.98 6.58 -9.19
N PHE A 60 13.26 6.90 -9.18
CA PHE A 60 13.99 7.39 -8.03
C PHE A 60 13.85 8.92 -7.97
N ARG A 61 13.20 9.41 -6.93
CA ARG A 61 13.01 10.85 -6.73
C ARG A 61 14.36 11.58 -6.64
N ILE A 62 14.43 12.79 -7.17
CA ILE A 62 15.60 13.66 -7.01
C ILE A 62 15.57 14.27 -5.61
N TYR A 63 16.64 14.06 -4.87
CA TYR A 63 16.89 14.71 -3.59
C TYR A 63 18.04 15.70 -3.72
N PRO A 64 18.13 16.74 -2.85
CA PRO A 64 19.32 17.56 -2.73
C PRO A 64 20.58 16.72 -2.46
N GLU A 65 21.70 17.05 -3.10
CA GLU A 65 22.91 16.21 -3.06
C GLU A 65 23.46 16.00 -1.63
N HIS A 66 23.35 16.99 -0.75
CA HIS A 66 23.75 16.85 0.65
C HIS A 66 23.01 15.73 1.41
N MET A 67 21.83 15.32 0.92
CA MET A 67 21.06 14.25 1.54
C MET A 67 21.65 12.86 1.26
N ARG A 68 22.46 12.71 0.21
CA ARG A 68 23.02 11.40 -0.18
C ARG A 68 23.80 10.74 0.96
N ALA A 69 24.65 11.51 1.63
CA ALA A 69 25.48 11.01 2.72
C ALA A 69 24.66 10.52 3.91
N TRP A 70 23.65 11.26 4.34
CA TRP A 70 22.86 10.83 5.48
C TRP A 70 21.80 9.79 5.14
N ILE A 71 21.23 9.80 3.92
CA ILE A 71 20.34 8.71 3.47
C ILE A 71 21.10 7.38 3.49
N ALA A 72 22.32 7.37 2.95
CA ALA A 72 23.18 6.19 2.96
C ALA A 72 23.58 5.75 4.38
N ALA A 73 23.84 6.70 5.28
CA ALA A 73 24.26 6.43 6.67
C ALA A 73 23.10 6.02 7.58
N VAL A 74 21.90 6.55 7.37
CA VAL A 74 20.64 6.11 8.01
C VAL A 74 20.39 4.61 7.80
N ASN A 75 21.12 4.05 6.91
CA ASN A 75 21.08 2.66 6.50
C ASN A 75 22.03 1.79 7.29
N GLY A 76 21.86 1.55 8.53
CA GLY A 76 22.57 0.43 9.19
C GLY A 76 22.44 -0.88 8.36
N ARG A 77 23.22 -0.98 7.32
CA ARG A 77 23.03 -1.77 6.09
C ARG A 77 23.04 -3.27 6.21
N LYS A 78 23.36 -3.84 7.34
CA LYS A 78 23.59 -5.30 7.35
C LYS A 78 22.42 -6.14 7.86
N THR A 79 21.41 -5.54 8.46
CA THR A 79 20.38 -6.32 9.16
C THR A 79 18.94 -5.87 8.94
N GLY A 80 18.68 -4.90 8.04
CA GLY A 80 17.35 -4.32 7.92
C GLY A 80 16.92 -3.52 9.14
N ALA A 81 17.78 -3.37 10.12
CA ALA A 81 17.52 -2.59 11.32
C ALA A 81 17.93 -1.15 11.09
N PHE A 82 16.94 -0.28 10.98
CA PHE A 82 17.15 1.12 11.22
C PHE A 82 17.45 1.34 12.71
N LEU A 83 18.58 1.96 13.01
CA LEU A 83 18.87 2.46 14.33
C LEU A 83 18.66 3.98 14.32
N PRO A 84 17.44 4.49 14.65
CA PRO A 84 17.21 5.94 14.78
C PRO A 84 18.21 6.59 15.70
N LYS A 85 18.64 5.82 16.68
CA LYS A 85 19.68 6.18 17.63
C LYS A 85 21.02 6.37 16.93
N TYR A 86 21.42 5.48 16.02
CA TYR A 86 22.69 5.58 15.30
C TYR A 86 22.76 6.81 14.40
N ALA A 87 21.73 7.10 13.66
CA ALA A 87 21.69 8.30 12.80
C ALA A 87 21.79 9.59 13.62
N ARG A 88 21.23 9.63 14.84
CA ARG A 88 21.31 10.78 15.73
C ARG A 88 22.64 10.90 16.47
N GLU A 89 23.23 9.78 16.81
CA GLU A 89 24.48 9.67 17.56
C GLU A 89 25.71 9.53 16.65
N ASN A 90 25.53 9.58 15.33
CA ASN A 90 26.66 9.55 14.41
C ASN A 90 27.58 10.75 14.70
N PRO A 91 28.89 10.54 14.86
CA PRO A 91 29.83 11.65 15.13
C PRO A 91 29.98 12.61 13.96
N ASP A 92 29.65 12.18 12.74
CA ASP A 92 29.72 13.02 11.54
C ASP A 92 28.34 13.65 11.27
N ASP A 93 28.26 14.97 11.39
CA ASP A 93 27.01 15.71 11.19
C ASP A 93 26.47 15.61 9.76
N ASN A 94 27.34 15.42 8.75
CA ASN A 94 26.90 15.18 7.38
C ASN A 94 26.11 13.87 7.23
N LYS A 95 26.30 12.93 8.13
CA LYS A 95 25.61 11.63 8.17
C LYS A 95 24.38 11.62 9.07
N LYS A 96 24.08 12.70 9.74
CA LYS A 96 22.82 12.89 10.48
C LYS A 96 21.75 13.47 9.56
N PRO A 97 20.47 13.12 9.71
CA PRO A 97 19.39 13.81 9.01
C PRO A 97 19.44 15.31 9.30
N HIS A 98 19.69 16.11 8.28
CA HIS A 98 19.86 17.57 8.41
C HIS A 98 19.28 18.32 7.21
N GLN A 99 19.16 19.62 7.38
CA GLN A 99 18.88 20.59 6.33
C GLN A 99 20.08 21.53 6.21
N ILE A 100 20.25 22.14 5.06
CA ILE A 100 21.19 23.27 4.90
C ILE A 100 20.37 24.56 4.89
N ILE A 101 20.59 25.41 5.88
CA ILE A 101 19.94 26.71 6.01
C ILE A 101 21.04 27.78 6.04
N ASN A 102 21.00 28.69 5.08
CA ASN A 102 22.04 29.74 4.92
C ASN A 102 23.47 29.19 4.83
N GLY A 103 23.66 28.02 4.26
CA GLY A 103 24.97 27.37 4.11
C GLY A 103 25.42 26.56 5.34
N GLU A 104 24.67 26.57 6.43
CA GLU A 104 24.98 25.83 7.65
C GLU A 104 24.17 24.56 7.80
N ILE A 105 24.77 23.52 8.38
CA ILE A 105 24.11 22.25 8.70
C ILE A 105 23.22 22.43 9.92
N VAL A 106 21.92 22.24 9.74
CA VAL A 106 20.93 22.25 10.83
C VAL A 106 20.39 20.85 11.02
N ILE A 107 20.81 20.17 12.09
CA ILE A 107 20.40 18.81 12.41
C ILE A 107 18.90 18.76 12.72
N ASN A 108 18.20 17.83 12.09
CA ASN A 108 16.78 17.61 12.33
C ASN A 108 16.55 17.05 13.74
N LYS A 109 15.95 17.86 14.61
CA LYS A 109 15.56 17.44 15.96
C LYS A 109 14.37 16.49 15.86
N GLN A 110 14.63 15.20 16.07
CA GLN A 110 13.59 14.17 15.98
C GLN A 110 13.09 13.78 17.36
N LYS A 111 11.80 13.94 17.58
CA LYS A 111 11.12 13.43 18.78
C LYS A 111 10.50 12.04 18.58
N ASN A 112 10.33 11.60 17.34
CA ASN A 112 9.66 10.36 17.01
C ASN A 112 10.67 9.35 16.42
N HIS A 113 10.70 8.13 16.98
CA HIS A 113 11.59 7.04 16.57
C HIS A 113 11.18 6.36 15.27
N ASP A 114 9.98 6.62 14.77
CA ASP A 114 9.45 5.96 13.58
C ASP A 114 9.81 6.66 12.26
N LYS A 115 10.44 7.83 12.33
CA LYS A 115 10.88 8.57 11.13
C LYS A 115 12.22 8.06 10.62
N TYR A 116 12.45 8.18 9.30
CA TYR A 116 13.67 7.73 8.60
C TYR A 116 13.95 6.24 8.78
N LYS A 117 12.91 5.40 8.81
CA LYS A 117 13.04 3.98 9.02
C LYS A 117 13.04 3.24 7.68
N ARG A 118 14.11 2.48 7.46
CA ARG A 118 14.20 1.56 6.32
C ARG A 118 13.31 0.35 6.58
N GLN A 119 12.62 -0.08 5.56
CA GLN A 119 11.74 -1.23 5.65
C GLN A 119 12.50 -2.56 5.62
N TYR A 120 11.79 -3.63 5.91
CA TYR A 120 12.33 -4.99 5.92
C TYR A 120 11.73 -5.77 4.76
N TRP A 121 12.60 -6.51 4.03
CA TRP A 121 12.17 -7.37 2.95
C TRP A 121 11.18 -8.44 3.37
N ASP A 122 11.38 -9.00 4.55
CA ASP A 122 10.67 -10.19 5.05
C ASP A 122 9.51 -9.81 6.00
N LYS A 123 9.01 -8.59 5.87
CA LYS A 123 7.82 -8.11 6.58
C LYS A 123 6.79 -7.54 5.61
N VAL A 124 5.54 -7.51 6.06
CA VAL A 124 4.44 -6.83 5.36
C VAL A 124 4.77 -5.35 5.18
N ALA A 125 4.34 -4.78 4.06
CA ALA A 125 4.54 -3.37 3.76
C ALA A 125 3.95 -2.47 4.86
N PRO A 126 4.57 -1.32 5.12
CA PRO A 126 4.05 -0.35 6.07
C PRO A 126 2.75 0.28 5.57
N CYS A 127 2.04 0.94 6.46
CA CYS A 127 0.93 1.80 6.07
C CYS A 127 1.41 2.91 5.12
N ILE A 128 0.79 3.01 3.97
CA ILE A 128 1.07 4.08 2.99
C ILE A 128 0.30 5.33 3.39
N HIS A 129 1.03 6.42 3.65
CA HIS A 129 0.47 7.72 4.01
C HIS A 129 0.43 8.67 2.81
N THR A 130 -0.33 9.76 2.91
CA THR A 130 -0.43 10.79 1.86
C THR A 130 0.92 11.48 1.56
N ARG A 131 1.81 11.54 2.54
CA ARG A 131 3.17 12.09 2.39
C ARG A 131 4.23 10.99 2.31
N ASN A 132 3.96 9.95 1.52
CA ASN A 132 4.89 8.85 1.23
C ASN A 132 6.05 9.27 0.30
N ASP A 133 6.10 10.53 -0.07
CA ASP A 133 7.18 11.19 -0.82
C ASP A 133 8.35 11.65 0.05
N LEU A 134 8.18 11.71 1.37
CA LEU A 134 9.17 12.25 2.29
C LEU A 134 9.92 11.14 3.03
N LEU A 135 11.25 11.19 3.01
CA LEU A 135 12.12 10.30 3.80
C LEU A 135 11.84 10.39 5.31
N ALA A 136 11.41 11.56 5.76
CA ALA A 136 11.05 11.83 7.16
C ALA A 136 9.65 11.35 7.53
N SER A 137 8.83 10.99 6.55
CA SER A 137 7.47 10.54 6.79
C SER A 137 7.50 9.03 7.00
N GLN A 138 7.42 8.63 8.24
CA GLN A 138 7.17 7.24 8.69
C GLN A 138 7.56 6.12 7.71
N ASN A 139 8.53 5.30 8.04
CA ASN A 139 8.69 3.96 7.46
C ASN A 139 8.62 3.86 5.92
N THR A 140 9.06 4.87 5.17
CA THR A 140 8.91 4.91 3.71
C THR A 140 10.19 4.63 2.95
N ILE A 141 11.31 4.38 3.64
CA ILE A 141 12.60 4.13 2.98
C ILE A 141 12.64 2.69 2.49
N HIS A 142 12.99 2.53 1.22
CA HIS A 142 13.11 1.24 0.56
C HIS A 142 14.11 0.32 1.29
N PRO A 143 13.88 -1.01 1.34
CA PRO A 143 14.75 -1.94 2.08
C PRO A 143 16.22 -1.92 1.68
N SER A 144 16.55 -1.72 0.41
CA SER A 144 17.91 -1.77 -0.13
C SER A 144 18.39 -0.47 -0.75
N ASP A 145 17.48 0.30 -1.39
CA ASP A 145 17.82 1.52 -2.11
C ASP A 145 17.73 2.75 -1.22
N ASP A 146 18.52 3.78 -1.50
CA ASP A 146 18.60 5.00 -0.70
C ASP A 146 17.51 6.02 -1.09
N ARG A 147 16.26 5.58 -1.08
CA ARG A 147 15.08 6.33 -1.55
C ARG A 147 13.81 5.94 -0.81
N VAL A 148 12.77 6.73 -0.98
CA VAL A 148 11.40 6.26 -0.69
C VAL A 148 10.95 5.28 -1.75
N PHE A 149 9.89 4.54 -1.46
CA PHE A 149 9.27 3.67 -2.47
C PHE A 149 8.86 4.47 -3.71
N SER A 150 9.03 3.89 -4.89
CA SER A 150 8.51 4.45 -6.14
C SER A 150 6.98 4.39 -6.17
N ILE A 151 6.35 5.12 -7.09
CA ILE A 151 4.89 5.05 -7.29
C ILE A 151 4.49 3.61 -7.63
N ARG A 152 5.22 2.94 -8.53
CA ARG A 152 4.92 1.57 -8.94
C ARG A 152 4.99 0.58 -7.79
N GLU A 153 6.00 0.69 -6.93
CA GLU A 153 6.11 -0.15 -5.74
C GLU A 153 4.91 0.05 -4.81
N ILE A 154 4.50 1.31 -4.60
CA ILE A 154 3.32 1.60 -3.78
C ILE A 154 2.03 1.07 -4.44
N MET A 155 1.88 1.18 -5.76
CA MET A 155 0.75 0.59 -6.49
C MET A 155 0.66 -0.92 -6.24
N ARG A 156 1.78 -1.65 -6.34
CA ARG A 156 1.80 -3.09 -6.04
C ARG A 156 1.43 -3.40 -4.59
N MET A 157 1.94 -2.62 -3.62
CA MET A 157 1.58 -2.77 -2.20
C MET A 157 0.09 -2.51 -1.95
N MET A 158 -0.51 -1.59 -2.70
CA MET A 158 -1.92 -1.21 -2.63
C MET A 158 -2.81 -2.04 -3.56
N THR A 159 -2.23 -3.05 -4.23
CA THR A 159 -2.93 -3.92 -5.19
C THR A 159 -3.60 -3.17 -6.34
N VAL A 160 -3.10 -1.97 -6.67
CA VAL A 160 -3.59 -1.18 -7.81
C VAL A 160 -3.07 -1.82 -9.10
N PRO A 161 -3.92 -2.12 -10.09
CA PRO A 161 -3.51 -2.73 -11.35
C PRO A 161 -2.44 -1.91 -12.08
N GLU A 162 -1.50 -2.56 -12.76
CA GLU A 162 -0.46 -1.87 -13.53
C GLU A 162 -1.02 -1.02 -14.68
N SER A 163 -2.16 -1.42 -15.21
CA SER A 163 -2.91 -0.70 -16.25
C SER A 163 -3.69 0.52 -15.73
N PHE A 164 -3.68 0.80 -14.42
CA PHE A 164 -4.42 1.91 -13.86
C PHE A 164 -3.92 3.26 -14.38
N ARG A 165 -4.83 4.08 -14.84
CA ARG A 165 -4.54 5.42 -15.40
C ARG A 165 -4.67 6.49 -14.33
N TRP A 166 -3.56 7.12 -13.99
CA TRP A 166 -3.54 8.27 -13.06
C TRP A 166 -3.89 9.60 -13.75
N VAL A 167 -3.76 9.63 -15.07
CA VAL A 167 -4.06 10.78 -15.91
C VAL A 167 -4.76 10.30 -17.18
N ASP A 168 -5.30 11.22 -17.95
CA ASP A 168 -5.97 10.92 -19.22
C ASP A 168 -4.95 10.55 -20.33
N ARG A 169 -4.00 9.68 -19.98
CA ARG A 169 -3.02 9.06 -20.89
C ARG A 169 -2.76 7.64 -20.46
N ASP A 170 -2.61 6.81 -21.46
CA ASP A 170 -2.25 5.41 -21.26
C ASP A 170 -0.84 5.28 -20.67
N PRO A 171 -0.60 4.38 -19.70
CA PRO A 171 0.73 4.12 -19.15
C PRO A 171 1.78 3.76 -20.21
N ASP A 172 1.42 2.99 -21.22
CA ASP A 172 2.35 2.60 -22.30
C ASP A 172 2.78 3.82 -23.13
N THR A 173 1.86 4.74 -23.40
CA THR A 173 2.17 6.01 -24.07
C THR A 173 3.13 6.87 -23.21
N LEU A 174 2.90 6.91 -21.89
CA LEU A 174 3.79 7.62 -20.96
C LEU A 174 5.19 6.99 -20.90
N ASN A 175 5.27 5.66 -20.98
CA ASN A 175 6.54 4.93 -20.96
C ASN A 175 7.38 5.18 -22.23
N GLN A 176 6.77 5.54 -23.34
CA GLN A 176 7.46 5.86 -24.61
C GLN A 176 7.96 7.31 -24.69
N LEU A 177 7.59 8.18 -23.74
CA LEU A 177 8.05 9.56 -23.71
C LEU A 177 9.59 9.65 -23.61
N PRO A 178 10.21 10.65 -24.24
CA PRO A 178 11.61 10.99 -23.99
C PRO A 178 11.85 11.29 -22.52
N GLU A 179 13.06 11.01 -22.02
CA GLU A 179 13.40 11.17 -20.61
C GLU A 179 13.07 12.57 -20.05
N LYS A 180 13.34 13.62 -20.82
CA LYS A 180 13.01 15.00 -20.44
C LYS A 180 11.51 15.19 -20.17
N GLU A 181 10.67 14.58 -20.99
CA GLU A 181 9.21 14.65 -20.83
C GLU A 181 8.72 13.78 -19.68
N LYS A 182 9.31 12.60 -19.48
CA LYS A 182 9.06 11.77 -18.29
C LYS A 182 9.34 12.54 -17.00
N ARG A 183 10.47 13.26 -16.94
CA ARG A 183 10.84 14.10 -15.78
C ARG A 183 9.85 15.25 -15.57
N ALA A 184 9.42 15.91 -16.64
CA ALA A 184 8.44 16.98 -16.56
C ALA A 184 7.09 16.47 -16.06
N PHE A 185 6.65 15.31 -16.54
CA PHE A 185 5.45 14.63 -16.08
C PHE A 185 5.53 14.30 -14.58
N LEU A 186 6.58 13.63 -14.14
CA LEU A 186 6.77 13.27 -12.73
C LEU A 186 6.80 14.52 -11.84
N LYS A 187 7.51 15.55 -12.24
CA LYS A 187 7.56 16.82 -11.49
C LYS A 187 6.16 17.42 -11.27
N LYS A 188 5.27 17.26 -12.25
CA LYS A 188 3.91 17.80 -12.21
C LYS A 188 2.94 16.93 -11.42
N GLU A 189 2.99 15.61 -11.61
CA GLU A 189 1.93 14.70 -11.19
C GLU A 189 2.31 13.80 -10.00
N GLU A 190 3.60 13.58 -9.73
CA GLU A 190 4.06 12.64 -8.71
C GLU A 190 3.40 12.86 -7.34
N THR A 191 3.35 14.12 -6.87
CA THR A 191 2.83 14.43 -5.53
C THR A 191 1.34 14.12 -5.42
N LYS A 192 0.56 14.41 -6.46
CA LYS A 192 -0.88 14.13 -6.48
C LYS A 192 -1.15 12.63 -6.50
N ILE A 193 -0.42 11.89 -7.36
CA ILE A 193 -0.54 10.43 -7.45
C ILE A 193 -0.21 9.79 -6.10
N ARG A 194 0.87 10.20 -5.47
CA ARG A 194 1.28 9.70 -4.15
C ARG A 194 0.29 10.03 -3.06
N GLN A 195 -0.32 11.21 -3.08
CA GLN A 195 -1.38 11.60 -2.17
C GLN A 195 -2.60 10.70 -2.36
N SER A 196 -3.08 10.52 -3.58
CA SER A 196 -4.21 9.64 -3.88
C SER A 196 -3.96 8.20 -3.42
N LEU A 197 -2.75 7.66 -3.65
CA LEU A 197 -2.36 6.35 -3.13
C LEU A 197 -2.39 6.29 -1.60
N GLY A 198 -1.99 7.36 -0.94
CA GLY A 198 -2.02 7.44 0.53
C GLY A 198 -3.43 7.57 1.11
N GLU A 199 -4.39 8.11 0.37
CA GLU A 199 -5.80 8.19 0.75
C GLU A 199 -6.56 6.91 0.43
N ALA A 200 -6.11 6.16 -0.58
CA ALA A 200 -6.79 4.96 -1.06
C ALA A 200 -6.79 3.81 -0.04
N VAL A 201 -7.67 2.86 -0.27
CA VAL A 201 -7.69 1.52 0.34
C VAL A 201 -7.18 0.53 -0.70
N PRO A 202 -6.44 -0.54 -0.31
CA PRO A 202 -6.01 -1.57 -1.26
C PRO A 202 -7.17 -2.10 -2.09
N THR A 203 -7.01 -2.11 -3.41
CA THR A 203 -8.13 -2.41 -4.34
C THR A 203 -8.65 -3.83 -4.20
N ALA A 204 -7.80 -4.80 -3.80
CA ALA A 204 -8.20 -6.18 -3.57
C ALA A 204 -9.32 -6.32 -2.52
N ILE A 205 -9.37 -5.43 -1.51
CA ILE A 205 -10.43 -5.46 -0.49
C ILE A 205 -11.79 -5.15 -1.11
N PHE A 206 -11.86 -4.07 -1.90
CA PHE A 206 -13.12 -3.70 -2.56
C PHE A 206 -13.49 -4.65 -3.69
N HIS A 207 -12.50 -5.26 -4.35
CA HIS A 207 -12.76 -6.30 -5.35
C HIS A 207 -13.48 -7.49 -4.71
N SER A 208 -12.96 -8.02 -3.60
CA SER A 208 -13.58 -9.11 -2.85
C SER A 208 -15.00 -8.75 -2.37
N ILE A 209 -15.19 -7.53 -1.84
CA ILE A 209 -16.52 -7.05 -1.43
C ILE A 209 -17.47 -6.97 -2.63
N ALA A 210 -17.01 -6.45 -3.77
CA ALA A 210 -17.83 -6.32 -4.97
C ALA A 210 -18.24 -7.68 -5.56
N GLU A 211 -17.35 -8.65 -5.56
CA GLU A 211 -17.67 -10.03 -5.97
C GLU A 211 -18.76 -10.63 -5.08
N LYS A 212 -18.64 -10.47 -3.76
CA LYS A 212 -19.65 -10.95 -2.81
C LYS A 212 -21.00 -10.25 -2.96
N ILE A 213 -21.01 -8.94 -3.25
CA ILE A 213 -22.24 -8.21 -3.56
C ILE A 213 -22.86 -8.76 -4.84
N ALA A 214 -22.06 -8.96 -5.89
CA ALA A 214 -22.55 -9.49 -7.16
C ALA A 214 -23.14 -10.89 -6.98
N ASP A 215 -22.48 -11.74 -6.21
CA ASP A 215 -22.97 -13.09 -5.91
C ASP A 215 -24.27 -13.06 -5.10
N ALA A 216 -24.35 -12.25 -4.05
CA ALA A 216 -25.56 -12.10 -3.24
C ALA A 216 -26.77 -11.54 -4.03
N LEU A 217 -26.51 -10.69 -5.02
CA LEU A 217 -27.56 -10.19 -5.90
C LEU A 217 -28.02 -11.22 -6.94
N ALA A 218 -27.11 -12.09 -7.40
CA ALA A 218 -27.42 -13.18 -8.33
C ALA A 218 -28.11 -14.35 -7.63
N HIS A 219 -27.75 -14.62 -6.38
CA HIS A 219 -28.25 -15.72 -5.57
C HIS A 219 -28.71 -15.16 -4.20
N PRO A 220 -29.89 -14.50 -4.15
CA PRO A 220 -30.35 -13.92 -2.90
C PRO A 220 -30.44 -14.99 -1.82
N PRO A 221 -29.80 -14.76 -0.66
CA PRO A 221 -29.81 -15.70 0.44
C PRO A 221 -31.25 -15.85 0.97
N LEU A 222 -31.48 -16.98 1.65
CA LEU A 222 -32.73 -17.19 2.34
C LEU A 222 -33.02 -16.07 3.33
N PRO A 223 -34.28 -15.67 3.48
CA PRO A 223 -34.67 -14.73 4.51
C PRO A 223 -34.13 -15.16 5.88
N THR A 224 -33.59 -14.19 6.64
CA THR A 224 -32.98 -14.44 7.96
C THR A 224 -33.91 -15.27 8.88
N LEU A 225 -35.21 -15.08 8.74
CA LEU A 225 -36.21 -15.85 9.49
C LEU A 225 -36.16 -17.34 9.14
N GLU A 226 -35.99 -17.68 7.87
CA GLU A 226 -35.91 -19.08 7.41
C GLU A 226 -34.59 -19.73 7.83
N ILE A 227 -33.47 -19.00 7.72
CA ILE A 227 -32.17 -19.45 8.22
C ILE A 227 -32.25 -19.74 9.72
N ASN A 228 -32.84 -18.85 10.51
CA ASN A 228 -32.98 -19.04 11.95
C ASN A 228 -33.88 -20.24 12.28
N LYS A 229 -34.93 -20.51 11.50
CA LYS A 229 -35.77 -21.72 11.66
C LYS A 229 -34.95 -22.97 11.36
N ILE A 230 -34.15 -22.98 10.29
CA ILE A 230 -33.30 -24.12 9.93
C ILE A 230 -32.26 -24.38 11.02
N ILE A 231 -31.57 -23.34 11.50
CA ILE A 231 -30.60 -23.45 12.60
C ILE A 231 -31.27 -24.02 13.84
N ALA A 232 -32.42 -23.49 14.23
CA ALA A 232 -33.17 -23.95 15.40
C ALA A 232 -33.62 -25.41 15.26
N ALA A 233 -34.12 -25.79 14.09
CA ALA A 233 -34.60 -27.14 13.82
C ALA A 233 -33.47 -28.18 13.78
N ASN A 234 -32.31 -27.83 13.24
CA ASN A 234 -31.20 -28.76 13.03
C ASN A 234 -30.07 -28.60 14.06
N ARG A 235 -30.17 -27.64 14.97
CA ARG A 235 -29.13 -27.32 15.99
C ARG A 235 -27.75 -27.05 15.36
N LEU A 236 -27.73 -26.45 14.18
CA LEU A 236 -26.49 -26.07 13.51
C LEU A 236 -25.85 -24.89 14.24
N SER A 237 -24.57 -25.00 14.56
CA SER A 237 -23.85 -24.03 15.40
C SER A 237 -22.92 -23.11 14.61
N ASP A 238 -22.61 -23.45 13.37
CA ASP A 238 -21.66 -22.70 12.55
C ASP A 238 -22.12 -22.52 11.09
N ALA A 239 -21.49 -21.56 10.42
CA ALA A 239 -21.86 -21.18 9.06
C ALA A 239 -21.46 -22.23 8.01
N GLU A 240 -20.43 -23.05 8.26
CA GLU A 240 -20.01 -24.10 7.34
C GLU A 240 -21.01 -25.26 7.36
N ALA A 241 -21.40 -25.74 8.54
CA ALA A 241 -22.41 -26.76 8.69
C ALA A 241 -23.76 -26.33 8.09
N LEU A 242 -24.12 -25.04 8.26
CA LEU A 242 -25.31 -24.49 7.63
C LEU A 242 -25.21 -24.49 6.11
N LYS A 243 -24.05 -24.09 5.55
CA LYS A 243 -23.82 -24.05 4.11
C LYS A 243 -23.86 -25.46 3.51
N GLU A 244 -23.24 -26.43 4.14
CA GLU A 244 -23.28 -27.84 3.74
C GLU A 244 -24.71 -28.37 3.75
N PHE A 245 -25.46 -28.11 4.84
CA PHE A 245 -26.86 -28.50 4.98
C PHE A 245 -27.75 -27.91 3.86
N LEU A 246 -27.59 -26.62 3.53
CA LEU A 246 -28.36 -25.96 2.47
C LEU A 246 -27.98 -26.44 1.07
N THR A 247 -26.74 -26.89 0.88
CA THR A 247 -26.31 -27.49 -0.40
C THR A 247 -26.95 -28.86 -0.60
N GLU A 248 -27.12 -29.65 0.47
CA GLU A 248 -27.73 -30.97 0.43
C GLU A 248 -29.28 -30.93 0.42
N ASN A 249 -29.86 -29.84 0.93
CA ASN A 249 -31.29 -29.64 1.05
C ASN A 249 -31.71 -28.30 0.43
N PRO A 250 -31.63 -28.15 -0.91
CA PRO A 250 -32.08 -26.93 -1.57
C PRO A 250 -33.57 -26.71 -1.25
N LEU A 251 -33.90 -25.46 -0.91
CA LEU A 251 -35.28 -25.07 -0.66
C LEU A 251 -35.96 -24.85 -2.00
N ASP A 252 -37.07 -25.58 -2.23
CA ASP A 252 -37.93 -25.41 -3.39
C ASP A 252 -38.62 -24.04 -3.43
#